data_ff55296808cfe1cd075fed40ddd5883c
#
_entry.id   ff55296808cfe1cd075fed40ddd5883c
#
_cell.length_a   1.000
_cell.length_b   1.000
_cell.length_c   1.000
_cell.angle_alpha   90.00
_cell.angle_beta   90.00
_cell.angle_gamma   90.00
#
_symmetry.space_group_name_H-M   'P 1'
#
loop_
_entity.id
_entity.type
_entity.pdbx_description
1 polymer ?
#
loop_
_entity_poly.entity_id
_entity_poly.type
_entity_poly.pdbx_seq_one_letter_code
_entity_poly.pdbx_strand_id
1 'polypeptide(L)'
;MTYKEILNQRSFAGLIEYVDDNRLSQTGMDKLVKTLSNIKELTYLVRCDKVFYFATASLRGLNNSIDLLTYIKKELDIDIDIITGEEEAYFDYVSLKNSKITKTGLGIDLGGGSCQVFAFDGDNVEKSNSFRIGSLLLYKTFVSSLFPKEREKKAIKNYVLAELEKSPELKKLGFTDIYAMGGTARAAIKLHRVLAGSSPKVKNNYALTVEQIDEMMDTIYDMGKDGIKLLCHVIPERVYTIIPGLIAIKAICQYTGAKGIIAIKSSVREGYLTEKVIKK
;
A
#
# COMPACT_ATOMS: atom_id res chain seq x y z
N MET A 1 -19.27 16.41 1.00
CA MET A 1 -18.38 17.32 1.72
C MET A 1 -17.00 17.24 1.11
N THR A 2 -16.33 18.34 0.85
CA THR A 2 -14.98 18.36 0.24
C THR A 2 -13.98 18.76 1.33
N TYR A 3 -12.84 18.06 1.38
CA TYR A 3 -11.71 18.44 2.22
C TYR A 3 -10.55 18.93 1.34
N LYS A 4 -9.63 19.67 1.96
CA LYS A 4 -8.40 20.13 1.31
C LYS A 4 -7.21 19.61 2.10
N GLU A 5 -6.32 18.86 1.43
CA GLU A 5 -5.03 18.48 2.02
C GLU A 5 -4.14 19.73 2.13
N ILE A 6 -3.69 20.04 3.35
CA ILE A 6 -2.80 21.17 3.64
C ILE A 6 -1.36 20.68 3.72
N LEU A 7 -1.14 19.54 4.39
CA LEU A 7 0.17 18.96 4.60
C LEU A 7 0.08 17.43 4.50
N ASN A 8 1.05 16.82 3.85
CA ASN A 8 1.21 15.37 3.80
C ASN A 8 2.66 15.04 4.12
N GLN A 9 2.89 14.51 5.32
CA GLN A 9 4.21 14.07 5.76
C GLN A 9 4.26 12.56 5.91
N ARG A 10 5.39 11.98 5.58
CA ARG A 10 5.66 10.56 5.74
C ARG A 10 6.90 10.36 6.57
N SER A 11 6.83 9.44 7.53
CA SER A 11 7.95 8.96 8.30
C SER A 11 8.08 7.45 8.13
N PHE A 12 9.26 6.99 7.80
CA PHE A 12 9.53 5.57 7.65
C PHE A 12 10.06 5.01 8.97
N ALA A 13 9.18 4.37 9.72
CA ALA A 13 9.56 3.77 11.00
C ALA A 13 10.30 2.43 10.85
N GLY A 14 10.12 1.71 9.73
CA GLY A 14 10.80 0.43 9.47
C GLY A 14 10.50 -0.66 10.51
N LEU A 15 9.29 -0.66 11.11
CA LEU A 15 8.94 -1.51 12.26
C LEU A 15 9.13 -2.99 12.01
N ILE A 16 8.98 -3.44 10.76
CA ILE A 16 9.15 -4.85 10.39
C ILE A 16 10.58 -5.38 10.66
N GLU A 17 11.58 -4.50 10.81
CA GLU A 17 12.95 -4.88 11.18
C GLU A 17 13.06 -5.27 12.65
N TYR A 18 12.10 -4.89 13.45
CA TYR A 18 12.03 -5.11 14.89
C TYR A 18 10.97 -6.14 15.27
N VAL A 19 10.39 -6.83 14.26
CA VAL A 19 9.40 -7.89 14.47
C VAL A 19 10.09 -9.24 14.35
N ASP A 20 9.99 -10.03 15.41
CA ASP A 20 10.40 -11.43 15.48
C ASP A 20 9.23 -12.26 16.02
N ASP A 21 8.94 -13.39 15.39
CA ASP A 21 7.79 -14.27 15.72
C ASP A 21 6.47 -13.49 15.94
N ASN A 22 6.16 -12.57 15.03
CA ASN A 22 5.03 -11.64 15.11
C ASN A 22 4.97 -10.80 16.41
N ARG A 23 6.07 -10.60 17.09
CA ARG A 23 6.19 -9.70 18.24
C ARG A 23 7.10 -8.52 17.91
N LEU A 24 6.66 -7.32 18.21
CA LEU A 24 7.49 -6.14 18.11
C LEU A 24 8.40 -6.07 19.35
N SER A 25 9.72 -5.96 19.12
CA SER A 25 10.69 -5.82 20.20
C SER A 25 10.52 -4.48 20.94
N GLN A 26 11.08 -4.37 22.17
CA GLN A 26 11.06 -3.12 22.91
C GLN A 26 11.69 -1.96 22.12
N THR A 27 12.82 -2.21 21.45
CA THR A 27 13.46 -1.21 20.57
C THR A 27 12.53 -0.75 19.45
N GLY A 28 11.74 -1.67 18.88
CA GLY A 28 10.72 -1.34 17.88
C GLY A 28 9.57 -0.49 18.44
N MET A 29 9.13 -0.80 19.67
CA MET A 29 8.12 -0.01 20.39
C MET A 29 8.62 1.41 20.66
N ASP A 30 9.84 1.55 21.15
CA ASP A 30 10.47 2.85 21.46
C ASP A 30 10.61 3.70 20.18
N LYS A 31 10.99 3.07 19.08
CA LYS A 31 11.08 3.73 17.77
C LYS A 31 9.71 4.22 17.27
N LEU A 32 8.67 3.42 17.47
CA LEU A 32 7.30 3.83 17.13
C LEU A 32 6.84 4.99 18.01
N VAL A 33 7.05 4.92 19.33
CA VAL A 33 6.73 5.98 20.27
C VAL A 33 7.44 7.28 19.88
N LYS A 34 8.74 7.23 19.57
CA LYS A 34 9.50 8.40 19.10
C LYS A 34 8.92 8.97 17.79
N THR A 35 8.53 8.11 16.86
CA THR A 35 7.91 8.53 15.59
C THR A 35 6.56 9.21 15.82
N LEU A 36 5.72 8.64 16.69
CA LEU A 36 4.42 9.22 17.06
C LEU A 36 4.58 10.53 17.84
N SER A 37 5.58 10.64 18.72
CA SER A 37 5.88 11.88 19.43
C SER A 37 6.20 13.02 18.46
N ASN A 38 7.04 12.78 17.45
CA ASN A 38 7.34 13.78 16.43
C ASN A 38 6.09 14.20 15.64
N ILE A 39 5.19 13.24 15.34
CA ILE A 39 3.92 13.55 14.66
C ILE A 39 3.01 14.37 15.58
N LYS A 40 2.92 14.00 16.86
CA LYS A 40 2.13 14.72 17.86
C LYS A 40 2.61 16.17 18.01
N GLU A 41 3.93 16.38 18.08
CA GLU A 41 4.54 17.71 18.13
C GLU A 41 4.18 18.52 16.87
N LEU A 42 4.30 17.93 15.68
CA LEU A 42 3.91 18.59 14.45
C LEU A 42 2.43 19.00 14.45
N THR A 43 1.52 18.11 14.88
CA THR A 43 0.09 18.42 14.95
C THR A 43 -0.22 19.56 15.93
N TYR A 44 0.54 19.65 17.01
CA TYR A 44 0.48 20.76 17.97
C TYR A 44 0.96 22.09 17.33
N LEU A 45 2.11 22.08 16.67
CA LEU A 45 2.68 23.25 15.98
C LEU A 45 1.77 23.82 14.90
N VAL A 46 1.11 22.94 14.14
CA VAL A 46 0.14 23.37 13.10
C VAL A 46 -1.26 23.63 13.65
N ARG A 47 -1.44 23.54 14.98
CA ARG A 47 -2.69 23.82 15.69
C ARG A 47 -3.87 23.00 15.18
N CYS A 48 -3.70 21.66 15.08
CA CYS A 48 -4.81 20.79 14.75
C CYS A 48 -5.86 20.78 15.86
N ASP A 49 -7.13 21.01 15.53
CA ASP A 49 -8.25 20.94 16.48
C ASP A 49 -8.54 19.51 16.93
N LYS A 50 -8.37 18.53 16.02
CA LYS A 50 -8.59 17.12 16.30
C LYS A 50 -7.54 16.28 15.57
N VAL A 51 -7.05 15.23 16.24
CA VAL A 51 -6.10 14.26 15.67
C VAL A 51 -6.67 12.86 15.85
N PHE A 52 -6.63 12.07 14.78
CA PHE A 52 -7.09 10.69 14.77
C PHE A 52 -5.93 9.78 14.40
N TYR A 53 -5.70 8.75 15.20
CA TYR A 53 -4.66 7.77 14.96
C TYR A 53 -5.29 6.44 14.63
N PHE A 54 -4.89 5.83 13.53
CA PHE A 54 -5.28 4.47 13.22
C PHE A 54 -4.11 3.66 12.68
N ALA A 55 -4.19 2.35 12.82
CA ALA A 55 -3.20 1.40 12.34
C ALA A 55 -3.86 0.27 11.54
N THR A 56 -3.11 -0.24 10.57
CA THR A 56 -3.51 -1.31 9.66
C THR A 56 -2.72 -2.60 9.95
N ALA A 57 -2.51 -3.43 8.95
CA ALA A 57 -1.88 -4.75 9.06
C ALA A 57 -0.55 -4.76 9.84
N SER A 58 0.23 -3.68 9.83
CA SER A 58 1.53 -3.61 10.50
C SER A 58 1.49 -3.75 12.02
N LEU A 59 0.39 -3.32 12.64
CA LEU A 59 0.18 -3.49 14.09
C LEU A 59 -0.88 -4.56 14.40
N ARG A 60 -1.86 -4.74 13.53
CA ARG A 60 -2.93 -5.72 13.68
C ARG A 60 -2.42 -7.15 13.83
N GLY A 61 -1.36 -7.53 13.12
CA GLY A 61 -0.79 -8.87 13.13
C GLY A 61 0.19 -9.17 14.25
N LEU A 62 0.42 -8.24 15.18
CA LEU A 62 1.36 -8.44 16.27
C LEU A 62 0.73 -9.21 17.44
N ASN A 63 1.43 -10.23 17.94
CA ASN A 63 1.02 -11.00 19.13
C ASN A 63 1.02 -10.15 20.41
N ASN A 64 1.75 -9.03 20.43
CA ASN A 64 1.84 -8.08 21.55
C ASN A 64 1.27 -6.71 21.21
N SER A 65 0.26 -6.66 20.36
CA SER A 65 -0.41 -5.38 19.98
C SER A 65 -1.03 -4.67 21.19
N ILE A 66 -1.61 -5.40 22.14
CA ILE A 66 -2.20 -4.83 23.36
C ILE A 66 -1.13 -4.17 24.23
N ASP A 67 0.01 -4.84 24.45
CA ASP A 67 1.14 -4.29 25.22
C ASP A 67 1.66 -3.02 24.56
N LEU A 68 1.78 -3.03 23.22
CA LEU A 68 2.20 -1.88 22.43
C LEU A 68 1.23 -0.70 22.56
N LEU A 69 -0.08 -0.94 22.43
CA LEU A 69 -1.09 0.12 22.58
C LEU A 69 -1.09 0.72 24.00
N THR A 70 -0.96 -0.15 25.01
CA THR A 70 -0.85 0.28 26.42
C THR A 70 0.40 1.13 26.63
N TYR A 71 1.52 0.73 26.04
CA TYR A 71 2.77 1.49 26.12
C TYR A 71 2.64 2.86 25.43
N ILE A 72 2.07 2.92 24.22
CA ILE A 72 1.83 4.17 23.49
C ILE A 72 0.90 5.09 24.29
N LYS A 73 -0.18 4.54 24.84
CA LYS A 73 -1.14 5.32 25.68
C LYS A 73 -0.45 5.91 26.89
N LYS A 74 0.38 5.12 27.57
CA LYS A 74 1.12 5.57 28.76
C LYS A 74 2.11 6.69 28.43
N GLU A 75 2.90 6.52 27.36
CA GLU A 75 3.99 7.45 27.03
C GLU A 75 3.50 8.74 26.35
N LEU A 76 2.45 8.64 25.53
CA LEU A 76 2.03 9.74 24.66
C LEU A 76 0.58 10.20 24.87
N ASP A 77 -0.21 9.49 25.66
CA ASP A 77 -1.68 9.69 25.77
C ASP A 77 -2.36 9.68 24.38
N ILE A 78 -1.97 8.71 23.55
CA ILE A 78 -2.54 8.48 22.22
C ILE A 78 -3.36 7.19 22.23
N ASP A 79 -4.59 7.27 21.72
CA ASP A 79 -5.41 6.11 21.39
C ASP A 79 -5.32 5.82 19.91
N ILE A 80 -4.99 4.56 19.56
CA ILE A 80 -4.87 4.11 18.17
C ILE A 80 -6.03 3.17 17.85
N ASP A 81 -6.78 3.48 16.81
CA ASP A 81 -7.82 2.62 16.24
C ASP A 81 -7.14 1.57 15.34
N ILE A 82 -7.12 0.29 15.76
CA ILE A 82 -6.62 -0.79 14.91
C ILE A 82 -7.76 -1.29 14.03
N ILE A 83 -7.78 -0.86 12.78
CA ILE A 83 -8.82 -1.25 11.84
C ILE A 83 -8.62 -2.67 11.34
N THR A 84 -9.74 -3.39 11.12
CA THR A 84 -9.72 -4.73 10.53
C THR A 84 -9.33 -4.69 9.05
N GLY A 85 -9.04 -5.86 8.46
CA GLY A 85 -8.78 -5.94 7.01
C GLY A 85 -10.01 -5.58 6.17
N GLU A 86 -11.21 -5.88 6.68
CA GLU A 86 -12.48 -5.54 6.06
C GLU A 86 -12.76 -4.03 6.13
N GLU A 87 -12.52 -3.40 7.29
CA GLU A 87 -12.62 -1.94 7.44
C GLU A 87 -11.59 -1.23 6.55
N GLU A 88 -10.36 -1.74 6.45
CA GLU A 88 -9.32 -1.21 5.59
C GLU A 88 -9.79 -1.21 4.12
N ALA A 89 -10.30 -2.34 3.61
CA ALA A 89 -10.84 -2.45 2.26
C ALA A 89 -12.10 -1.56 2.05
N TYR A 90 -12.95 -1.44 3.07
CA TYR A 90 -14.11 -0.55 3.01
C TYR A 90 -13.69 0.92 2.91
N PHE A 91 -12.70 1.36 3.69
CA PHE A 91 -12.20 2.74 3.60
C PHE A 91 -11.49 3.00 2.27
N ASP A 92 -10.79 2.01 1.73
CA ASP A 92 -10.22 2.11 0.38
C ASP A 92 -11.31 2.30 -0.67
N TYR A 93 -12.40 1.53 -0.58
CA TYR A 93 -13.56 1.69 -1.44
C TYR A 93 -14.21 3.08 -1.30
N VAL A 94 -14.45 3.56 -0.07
CA VAL A 94 -15.01 4.91 0.17
C VAL A 94 -14.13 5.98 -0.47
N SER A 95 -12.83 5.82 -0.36
CA SER A 95 -11.83 6.69 -0.98
C SER A 95 -11.90 6.66 -2.51
N LEU A 96 -12.05 5.46 -3.09
CA LEU A 96 -12.23 5.25 -4.53
C LEU A 96 -13.54 5.88 -5.03
N LYS A 97 -14.65 5.65 -4.34
CA LYS A 97 -15.97 6.22 -4.66
C LYS A 97 -15.94 7.76 -4.71
N ASN A 98 -15.25 8.39 -3.76
CA ASN A 98 -15.08 9.84 -3.73
C ASN A 98 -14.31 10.36 -4.96
N SER A 99 -13.56 9.51 -5.64
CA SER A 99 -12.83 9.85 -6.87
C SER A 99 -13.71 9.85 -8.14
N LYS A 100 -14.99 9.50 -8.04
CA LYS A 100 -16.02 9.54 -9.12
C LYS A 100 -15.63 8.75 -10.37
N ILE A 101 -15.05 7.56 -10.24
CA ILE A 101 -14.40 6.88 -11.36
C ILE A 101 -15.35 5.89 -12.05
N THR A 102 -16.02 5.05 -11.30
CA THR A 102 -16.92 4.01 -11.83
C THR A 102 -17.94 3.57 -10.78
N LYS A 103 -18.99 2.86 -11.22
CA LYS A 103 -19.96 2.26 -10.32
C LYS A 103 -19.61 0.84 -9.91
N THR A 104 -18.85 0.12 -10.73
CA THR A 104 -18.51 -1.30 -10.50
C THR A 104 -17.04 -1.54 -10.81
N GLY A 105 -16.38 -2.45 -10.10
CA GLY A 105 -14.97 -2.77 -10.38
C GLY A 105 -14.29 -3.62 -9.33
N LEU A 106 -13.02 -3.86 -9.58
CA LEU A 106 -12.08 -4.49 -8.64
C LEU A 106 -11.06 -3.44 -8.19
N GLY A 107 -10.90 -3.27 -6.88
CA GLY A 107 -9.91 -2.40 -6.28
C GLY A 107 -8.81 -3.20 -5.59
N ILE A 108 -7.59 -2.67 -5.60
CA ILE A 108 -6.48 -3.17 -4.78
C ILE A 108 -5.79 -2.02 -4.06
N ASP A 109 -5.38 -2.24 -2.80
CA ASP A 109 -4.35 -1.41 -2.14
C ASP A 109 -3.15 -2.28 -1.77
N LEU A 110 -2.06 -2.15 -2.53
CA LEU A 110 -0.82 -2.87 -2.28
C LEU A 110 0.07 -2.08 -1.35
N GLY A 111 0.00 -2.43 -0.08
CA GLY A 111 0.81 -1.88 1.00
C GLY A 111 2.20 -2.52 1.14
N GLY A 112 2.85 -2.26 2.28
CA GLY A 112 4.14 -2.88 2.61
C GLY A 112 4.03 -4.32 3.11
N GLY A 113 3.03 -4.64 3.93
CA GLY A 113 2.84 -5.96 4.55
C GLY A 113 1.67 -6.76 3.98
N SER A 114 0.65 -6.08 3.47
CA SER A 114 -0.58 -6.70 2.94
C SER A 114 -1.02 -6.07 1.63
N CYS A 115 -1.96 -6.72 0.97
CA CYS A 115 -2.72 -6.18 -0.13
C CYS A 115 -4.20 -6.44 0.14
N GLN A 116 -5.01 -5.39 0.13
CA GLN A 116 -6.45 -5.48 0.12
C GLN A 116 -6.91 -5.64 -1.32
N VAL A 117 -7.82 -6.60 -1.54
CA VAL A 117 -8.49 -6.81 -2.83
C VAL A 117 -9.98 -6.79 -2.55
N PHE A 118 -10.71 -5.92 -3.23
CA PHE A 118 -12.14 -5.75 -3.00
C PHE A 118 -12.90 -5.54 -4.31
N ALA A 119 -14.01 -6.26 -4.46
CA ALA A 119 -14.97 -6.03 -5.53
C ALA A 119 -16.09 -5.13 -5.01
N PHE A 120 -16.54 -4.20 -5.86
CA PHE A 120 -17.58 -3.25 -5.51
C PHE A 120 -18.59 -3.09 -6.64
N ASP A 121 -19.85 -2.88 -6.25
CA ASP A 121 -20.96 -2.53 -7.16
C ASP A 121 -21.82 -1.44 -6.51
N GLY A 122 -22.03 -0.36 -7.24
CA GLY A 122 -22.80 0.80 -6.77
C GLY A 122 -22.21 1.38 -5.49
N ASP A 123 -22.95 1.24 -4.39
CA ASP A 123 -22.60 1.77 -3.08
C ASP A 123 -22.06 0.71 -2.12
N ASN A 124 -21.89 -0.53 -2.59
CA ASN A 124 -21.55 -1.67 -1.77
C ASN A 124 -20.19 -2.26 -2.12
N VAL A 125 -19.47 -2.70 -1.10
CA VAL A 125 -18.36 -3.64 -1.25
C VAL A 125 -18.94 -5.04 -1.17
N GLU A 126 -18.94 -5.76 -2.30
CA GLU A 126 -19.51 -7.09 -2.35
C GLU A 126 -18.61 -8.14 -1.74
N LYS A 127 -17.29 -7.98 -1.93
CA LYS A 127 -16.27 -8.90 -1.44
C LYS A 127 -15.01 -8.12 -1.11
N SER A 128 -14.39 -8.46 0.00
CA SER A 128 -13.10 -7.91 0.38
C SER A 128 -12.23 -8.97 1.04
N ASN A 129 -10.96 -8.99 0.67
CA ASN A 129 -9.98 -9.91 1.22
C ASN A 129 -8.67 -9.17 1.47
N SER A 130 -8.00 -9.52 2.55
CA SER A 130 -6.66 -9.02 2.88
C SER A 130 -5.66 -10.16 2.77
N PHE A 131 -4.70 -10.04 1.85
CA PHE A 131 -3.68 -11.03 1.57
C PHE A 131 -2.31 -10.60 2.11
N ARG A 132 -1.49 -11.54 2.53
CA ARG A 132 -0.11 -11.30 2.98
C ARG A 132 0.87 -11.16 1.80
N ILE A 133 0.61 -10.23 0.89
CA ILE A 133 1.40 -10.01 -0.34
C ILE A 133 1.90 -8.56 -0.47
N GLY A 134 2.22 -7.91 0.64
CA GLY A 134 2.78 -6.56 0.62
C GLY A 134 4.19 -6.47 0.03
N SER A 135 4.50 -5.35 -0.63
CA SER A 135 5.75 -5.18 -1.38
C SER A 135 7.03 -5.31 -0.53
N LEU A 136 7.01 -4.85 0.73
CA LEU A 136 8.14 -4.98 1.65
C LEU A 136 8.25 -6.41 2.22
N LEU A 137 7.12 -7.04 2.52
CA LEU A 137 7.09 -8.44 2.93
C LEU A 137 7.69 -9.32 1.85
N LEU A 138 7.26 -9.16 0.58
CA LEU A 138 7.79 -9.92 -0.56
C LEU A 138 9.29 -9.70 -0.74
N TYR A 139 9.75 -8.47 -0.64
CA TYR A 139 11.18 -8.16 -0.69
C TYR A 139 11.95 -8.93 0.39
N LYS A 140 11.56 -8.80 1.64
CA LYS A 140 12.25 -9.44 2.78
C LYS A 140 12.24 -10.96 2.74
N THR A 141 11.16 -11.55 2.21
CA THR A 141 11.02 -13.01 2.18
C THR A 141 11.79 -13.66 1.03
N PHE A 142 11.86 -12.99 -0.12
CA PHE A 142 12.30 -13.65 -1.35
C PHE A 142 13.56 -13.05 -1.99
N VAL A 143 13.94 -11.82 -1.65
CA VAL A 143 14.99 -11.09 -2.37
C VAL A 143 16.28 -11.03 -1.56
N SER A 144 17.36 -11.57 -2.12
CA SER A 144 18.68 -11.65 -1.46
C SER A 144 19.60 -10.48 -1.79
N SER A 145 19.21 -9.60 -2.73
CA SER A 145 19.99 -8.46 -3.20
C SER A 145 19.12 -7.23 -3.39
N LEU A 146 19.58 -6.18 -4.05
CA LEU A 146 18.76 -4.99 -4.29
C LEU A 146 17.54 -5.31 -5.17
N PHE A 147 17.75 -6.08 -6.24
CA PHE A 147 16.68 -6.51 -7.14
C PHE A 147 16.55 -8.03 -7.14
N PRO A 148 15.33 -8.57 -7.28
CA PRO A 148 15.12 -10.01 -7.36
C PRO A 148 15.74 -10.59 -8.63
N LYS A 149 16.46 -11.71 -8.47
CA LYS A 149 16.95 -12.54 -9.56
C LYS A 149 15.77 -13.31 -10.19
N GLU A 150 15.94 -13.87 -11.38
CA GLU A 150 14.87 -14.58 -12.08
C GLU A 150 14.20 -15.68 -11.25
N ARG A 151 14.98 -16.47 -10.49
CA ARG A 151 14.44 -17.47 -9.56
C ARG A 151 13.57 -16.84 -8.47
N GLU A 152 13.99 -15.67 -7.95
CA GLU A 152 13.28 -14.94 -6.90
C GLU A 152 12.01 -14.27 -7.43
N LYS A 153 12.04 -13.71 -8.65
CA LYS A 153 10.85 -13.21 -9.36
C LYS A 153 9.78 -14.31 -9.49
N LYS A 154 10.20 -15.52 -9.89
CA LYS A 154 9.31 -16.68 -10.00
C LYS A 154 8.75 -17.10 -8.63
N ALA A 155 9.57 -17.08 -7.58
CA ALA A 155 9.15 -17.41 -6.23
C ALA A 155 8.12 -16.40 -5.69
N ILE A 156 8.35 -15.09 -5.90
CA ILE A 156 7.40 -14.03 -5.57
C ILE A 156 6.07 -14.26 -6.28
N LYS A 157 6.10 -14.46 -7.60
CA LYS A 157 4.90 -14.70 -8.40
C LYS A 157 4.11 -15.90 -7.87
N ASN A 158 4.77 -17.03 -7.64
CA ASN A 158 4.14 -18.26 -7.17
C ASN A 158 3.52 -18.08 -5.78
N TYR A 159 4.20 -17.37 -4.89
CA TYR A 159 3.68 -17.05 -3.56
C TYR A 159 2.42 -16.18 -3.65
N VAL A 160 2.44 -15.12 -4.47
CA VAL A 160 1.28 -14.26 -4.69
C VAL A 160 0.09 -15.07 -5.22
N LEU A 161 0.31 -15.90 -6.23
CA LEU A 161 -0.75 -16.75 -6.77
C LEU A 161 -1.31 -17.72 -5.74
N ALA A 162 -0.45 -18.36 -4.92
CA ALA A 162 -0.88 -19.24 -3.85
C ALA A 162 -1.70 -18.54 -2.76
N GLU A 163 -1.36 -17.28 -2.42
CA GLU A 163 -2.16 -16.47 -1.52
C GLU A 163 -3.53 -16.13 -2.11
N LEU A 164 -3.60 -15.80 -3.40
CA LEU A 164 -4.85 -15.48 -4.09
C LEU A 164 -5.77 -16.70 -4.27
N GLU A 165 -5.22 -17.92 -4.34
CA GLU A 165 -6.02 -19.16 -4.38
C GLU A 165 -6.88 -19.38 -3.11
N LYS A 166 -6.62 -18.66 -2.02
CA LYS A 166 -7.50 -18.64 -0.86
C LYS A 166 -8.85 -17.98 -1.15
N SER A 167 -8.98 -17.31 -2.28
CA SER A 167 -10.19 -16.61 -2.74
C SER A 167 -10.43 -16.85 -4.24
N PRO A 168 -10.77 -18.10 -4.63
CA PRO A 168 -10.90 -18.50 -6.03
C PRO A 168 -12.01 -17.77 -6.77
N GLU A 169 -12.94 -17.17 -6.08
CA GLU A 169 -14.00 -16.33 -6.64
C GLU A 169 -13.46 -15.09 -7.36
N LEU A 170 -12.26 -14.61 -7.02
CA LEU A 170 -11.63 -13.47 -7.70
C LEU A 170 -11.35 -13.76 -9.18
N LYS A 171 -11.16 -15.01 -9.57
CA LYS A 171 -10.97 -15.43 -10.98
C LYS A 171 -12.23 -15.22 -11.83
N LYS A 172 -13.39 -15.14 -11.23
CA LYS A 172 -14.70 -15.15 -11.91
C LYS A 172 -15.28 -13.74 -12.10
N LEU A 173 -14.62 -12.72 -11.60
CA LEU A 173 -15.19 -11.35 -11.56
C LEU A 173 -15.16 -10.65 -12.93
N GLY A 174 -14.25 -11.03 -13.84
CA GLY A 174 -14.28 -10.60 -15.25
C GLY A 174 -14.01 -9.12 -15.50
N PHE A 175 -13.38 -8.42 -14.55
CA PHE A 175 -13.03 -7.01 -14.72
C PHE A 175 -11.79 -6.86 -15.62
N THR A 176 -11.86 -5.92 -16.57
CA THR A 176 -10.76 -5.67 -17.52
C THR A 176 -9.59 -4.96 -16.85
N ASP A 177 -9.88 -4.04 -15.93
CA ASP A 177 -8.88 -3.24 -15.23
C ASP A 177 -9.11 -3.26 -13.73
N ILE A 178 -8.03 -3.08 -12.98
CA ILE A 178 -8.02 -3.02 -11.52
C ILE A 178 -7.73 -1.58 -11.09
N TYR A 179 -8.54 -1.04 -10.18
CA TYR A 179 -8.27 0.25 -9.55
C TYR A 179 -7.22 0.08 -8.46
N ALA A 180 -5.98 0.49 -8.76
CA ALA A 180 -4.84 0.29 -7.88
C ALA A 180 -4.53 1.53 -7.04
N MET A 181 -4.57 1.34 -5.73
CA MET A 181 -4.20 2.33 -4.71
C MET A 181 -2.87 1.98 -4.05
N GLY A 182 -2.48 2.78 -3.09
CA GLY A 182 -1.27 2.57 -2.32
C GLY A 182 -0.01 3.16 -2.93
N GLY A 183 1.06 2.96 -2.22
CA GLY A 183 2.33 3.57 -2.57
C GLY A 183 3.02 2.91 -3.74
N THR A 184 2.81 1.61 -3.96
CA THR A 184 3.40 0.87 -5.08
C THR A 184 2.79 1.31 -6.41
N ALA A 185 1.45 1.42 -6.49
CA ALA A 185 0.78 1.92 -7.70
C ALA A 185 1.21 3.35 -8.05
N ARG A 186 1.28 4.25 -7.04
CA ARG A 186 1.77 5.61 -7.26
C ARG A 186 3.23 5.67 -7.71
N ALA A 187 4.09 4.82 -7.18
CA ALA A 187 5.49 4.72 -7.60
C ALA A 187 5.62 4.20 -9.04
N ALA A 188 4.82 3.20 -9.41
CA ALA A 188 4.77 2.68 -10.77
C ALA A 188 4.44 3.77 -11.80
N ILE A 189 3.43 4.62 -11.51
CA ILE A 189 3.08 5.74 -12.40
C ILE A 189 4.22 6.75 -12.52
N LYS A 190 4.81 7.16 -11.39
CA LYS A 190 5.93 8.11 -11.40
C LYS A 190 7.04 7.60 -12.30
N LEU A 191 7.39 6.34 -12.13
CA LEU A 191 8.48 5.68 -12.85
C LEU A 191 8.16 5.56 -14.34
N HIS A 192 6.99 5.05 -14.69
CA HIS A 192 6.56 4.92 -16.08
C HIS A 192 6.56 6.28 -16.79
N ARG A 193 6.06 7.32 -16.13
CA ARG A 193 6.05 8.67 -16.70
C ARG A 193 7.45 9.25 -16.96
N VAL A 194 8.38 8.98 -16.05
CA VAL A 194 9.77 9.43 -16.22
C VAL A 194 10.45 8.65 -17.33
N LEU A 195 10.26 7.34 -17.42
CA LEU A 195 10.78 6.53 -18.53
C LEU A 195 10.19 6.97 -19.88
N ALA A 196 8.95 7.45 -19.91
CA ALA A 196 8.32 8.05 -21.08
C ALA A 196 8.67 9.55 -21.29
N GLY A 197 9.72 10.06 -20.66
CA GLY A 197 10.19 11.45 -20.83
C GLY A 197 9.26 12.51 -20.20
N SER A 198 8.37 12.12 -19.27
CA SER A 198 7.38 13.02 -18.65
C SER A 198 7.71 13.30 -17.18
N SER A 199 7.15 14.40 -16.63
CA SER A 199 7.28 14.73 -15.20
C SER A 199 6.76 13.61 -14.28
N PRO A 200 7.42 13.31 -13.13
CA PRO A 200 7.03 12.27 -12.18
C PRO A 200 5.76 12.59 -11.35
N LYS A 201 4.90 13.49 -11.83
CA LYS A 201 3.65 13.81 -11.15
C LYS A 201 2.67 12.64 -11.25
N VAL A 202 2.14 12.21 -10.12
CA VAL A 202 1.05 11.22 -10.11
C VAL A 202 -0.22 11.87 -10.64
N LYS A 203 -0.74 11.33 -11.74
CA LYS A 203 -2.08 11.66 -12.25
C LYS A 203 -3.08 10.66 -11.71
N ASN A 204 -4.28 11.13 -11.37
CA ASN A 204 -5.40 10.24 -11.08
C ASN A 204 -5.88 9.58 -12.38
N ASN A 205 -6.39 8.37 -12.30
CA ASN A 205 -6.87 7.59 -13.45
C ASN A 205 -5.79 7.34 -14.51
N TYR A 206 -4.56 7.11 -14.09
CA TYR A 206 -3.49 6.76 -14.99
C TYR A 206 -3.48 5.24 -15.20
N ALA A 207 -3.73 4.82 -16.43
CA ALA A 207 -3.73 3.41 -16.79
C ALA A 207 -2.30 2.91 -17.09
N LEU A 208 -2.01 1.69 -16.63
CA LEU A 208 -0.82 0.92 -16.97
C LEU A 208 -1.23 -0.50 -17.33
N THR A 209 -0.85 -0.96 -18.52
CA THR A 209 -1.07 -2.36 -18.90
C THR A 209 -0.03 -3.28 -18.27
N VAL A 210 -0.30 -4.58 -18.26
CA VAL A 210 0.65 -5.59 -17.78
C VAL A 210 1.94 -5.56 -18.61
N GLU A 211 1.81 -5.35 -19.91
CA GLU A 211 2.95 -5.24 -20.85
C GLU A 211 3.82 -4.03 -20.51
N GLN A 212 3.22 -2.87 -20.25
CA GLN A 212 3.97 -1.66 -19.83
C GLN A 212 4.67 -1.84 -18.47
N ILE A 213 4.08 -2.63 -17.57
CA ILE A 213 4.73 -2.98 -16.30
C ILE A 213 5.96 -3.87 -16.55
N ASP A 214 5.88 -4.82 -17.48
CA ASP A 214 7.01 -5.67 -17.88
C ASP A 214 8.12 -4.85 -18.53
N GLU A 215 7.80 -4.06 -19.54
CA GLU A 215 8.75 -3.18 -20.23
C GLU A 215 9.47 -2.24 -19.25
N MET A 216 8.75 -1.71 -18.27
CA MET A 216 9.31 -0.86 -17.23
C MET A 216 10.31 -1.63 -16.34
N MET A 217 9.99 -2.85 -15.94
CA MET A 217 10.91 -3.68 -15.15
C MET A 217 12.15 -4.03 -15.96
N ASP A 218 12.00 -4.48 -17.21
CA ASP A 218 13.10 -4.85 -18.08
C ASP A 218 14.02 -3.64 -18.33
N THR A 219 13.45 -2.47 -18.61
CA THR A 219 14.22 -1.23 -18.77
C THR A 219 15.08 -0.91 -17.54
N ILE A 220 14.53 -1.07 -16.32
CA ILE A 220 15.28 -0.83 -15.08
C ILE A 220 16.45 -1.82 -14.95
N TYR A 221 16.24 -3.10 -15.30
CA TYR A 221 17.32 -4.10 -15.25
C TYR A 221 18.40 -3.82 -16.29
N ASP A 222 18.02 -3.48 -17.51
CA ASP A 222 18.93 -3.19 -18.62
C ASP A 222 19.80 -1.94 -18.36
N MET A 223 19.22 -0.94 -17.69
CA MET A 223 19.96 0.27 -17.25
C MET A 223 21.01 -0.01 -16.18
N GLY A 224 20.95 -1.13 -15.47
CA GLY A 224 21.90 -1.51 -14.43
C GLY A 224 22.06 -0.41 -13.35
N LYS A 225 23.26 0.15 -13.21
CA LYS A 225 23.55 1.20 -12.21
C LYS A 225 22.74 2.48 -12.44
N ASP A 226 22.45 2.83 -13.68
CA ASP A 226 21.69 4.03 -14.00
C ASP A 226 20.19 3.82 -13.68
N GLY A 227 19.69 2.61 -13.80
CA GLY A 227 18.37 2.23 -13.30
C GLY A 227 18.25 2.43 -11.78
N ILE A 228 19.28 2.05 -11.02
CA ILE A 228 19.32 2.29 -9.56
C ILE A 228 19.30 3.80 -9.25
N LYS A 229 20.12 4.60 -9.95
CA LYS A 229 20.13 6.07 -9.78
C LYS A 229 18.75 6.68 -10.11
N LEU A 230 18.13 6.21 -11.19
CA LEU A 230 16.78 6.62 -11.56
C LEU A 230 15.78 6.35 -10.44
N LEU A 231 15.76 5.14 -9.88
CA LEU A 231 14.89 4.78 -8.76
C LEU A 231 15.15 5.66 -7.52
N CYS A 232 16.42 5.88 -7.16
CA CYS A 232 16.80 6.75 -6.05
C CYS A 232 16.32 8.20 -6.25
N HIS A 233 16.27 8.67 -7.48
CA HIS A 233 15.80 10.03 -7.79
C HIS A 233 14.27 10.12 -7.82
N VAL A 234 13.58 9.14 -8.42
CA VAL A 234 12.14 9.20 -8.69
C VAL A 234 11.29 8.68 -7.53
N ILE A 235 11.75 7.60 -6.88
CA ILE A 235 11.02 6.87 -5.82
C ILE A 235 11.97 6.40 -4.71
N PRO A 236 12.75 7.29 -4.07
CA PRO A 236 13.78 6.92 -3.08
C PRO A 236 13.27 6.02 -1.96
N GLU A 237 12.03 6.20 -1.55
CA GLU A 237 11.39 5.42 -0.50
C GLU A 237 11.00 3.99 -0.91
N ARG A 238 11.22 3.61 -2.19
CA ARG A 238 10.76 2.31 -2.74
C ARG A 238 11.77 1.61 -3.63
N VAL A 239 13.03 2.01 -3.59
CA VAL A 239 14.08 1.48 -4.47
C VAL A 239 14.13 -0.05 -4.47
N TYR A 240 14.05 -0.69 -3.31
CA TYR A 240 14.11 -2.14 -3.17
C TYR A 240 12.73 -2.82 -3.18
N THR A 241 11.64 -2.09 -2.96
CA THR A 241 10.29 -2.70 -2.89
C THR A 241 9.49 -2.58 -4.18
N ILE A 242 9.93 -1.74 -5.12
CA ILE A 242 9.15 -1.48 -6.35
C ILE A 242 9.05 -2.73 -7.21
N ILE A 243 10.15 -3.43 -7.47
CA ILE A 243 10.13 -4.62 -8.34
C ILE A 243 9.27 -5.75 -7.73
N PRO A 244 9.43 -6.16 -6.46
CA PRO A 244 8.51 -7.11 -5.83
C PRO A 244 7.05 -6.68 -5.90
N GLY A 245 6.77 -5.38 -5.72
CA GLY A 245 5.43 -4.84 -5.81
C GLY A 245 4.84 -4.90 -7.23
N LEU A 246 5.63 -4.62 -8.26
CA LEU A 246 5.20 -4.74 -9.66
C LEU A 246 4.93 -6.20 -10.05
N ILE A 247 5.75 -7.14 -9.59
CA ILE A 247 5.51 -8.57 -9.77
C ILE A 247 4.18 -8.99 -9.11
N ALA A 248 3.89 -8.47 -7.91
CA ALA A 248 2.63 -8.74 -7.23
C ALA A 248 1.43 -8.19 -8.00
N ILE A 249 1.47 -6.93 -8.44
CA ILE A 249 0.42 -6.32 -9.28
C ILE A 249 0.18 -7.14 -10.53
N LYS A 250 1.25 -7.52 -11.24
CA LYS A 250 1.15 -8.37 -12.44
C LYS A 250 0.52 -9.73 -12.14
N ALA A 251 0.92 -10.39 -11.05
CA ALA A 251 0.36 -11.68 -10.66
C ALA A 251 -1.14 -11.55 -10.30
N ILE A 252 -1.55 -10.46 -9.66
CA ILE A 252 -2.97 -10.18 -9.38
C ILE A 252 -3.74 -9.98 -10.69
N CYS A 253 -3.21 -9.19 -11.63
CA CYS A 253 -3.83 -9.01 -12.95
C CYS A 253 -4.00 -10.35 -13.67
N GLN A 254 -2.96 -11.17 -13.70
CA GLN A 254 -3.01 -12.51 -14.32
C GLN A 254 -4.04 -13.43 -13.66
N TYR A 255 -4.15 -13.39 -12.33
CA TYR A 255 -5.08 -14.21 -11.59
C TYR A 255 -6.54 -13.82 -11.84
N THR A 256 -6.83 -12.53 -11.90
CA THR A 256 -8.18 -11.98 -12.09
C THR A 256 -8.60 -11.88 -13.56
N GLY A 257 -7.66 -12.04 -14.50
CA GLY A 257 -7.88 -11.84 -15.92
C GLY A 257 -7.83 -10.38 -16.36
N ALA A 258 -7.41 -9.46 -15.48
CA ALA A 258 -7.29 -8.04 -15.80
C ALA A 258 -6.10 -7.77 -16.74
N LYS A 259 -6.27 -6.81 -17.65
CA LYS A 259 -5.23 -6.41 -18.62
C LYS A 259 -4.27 -5.36 -18.06
N GLY A 260 -4.61 -4.74 -16.94
CA GLY A 260 -3.80 -3.70 -16.34
C GLY A 260 -4.43 -3.10 -15.09
N ILE A 261 -3.86 -1.98 -14.67
CA ILE A 261 -4.31 -1.20 -13.52
C ILE A 261 -4.66 0.24 -13.90
N ILE A 262 -5.60 0.82 -13.19
CA ILE A 262 -5.89 2.26 -13.20
C ILE A 262 -5.50 2.80 -11.83
N ALA A 263 -4.47 3.61 -11.79
CA ALA A 263 -3.95 4.07 -10.52
C ALA A 263 -4.72 5.26 -9.94
N ILE A 264 -4.99 5.17 -8.65
CA ILE A 264 -5.78 6.10 -7.87
C ILE A 264 -4.90 6.78 -6.81
N LYS A 265 -5.06 8.09 -6.65
CA LYS A 265 -4.27 8.85 -5.68
C LYS A 265 -4.70 8.63 -4.24
N SER A 266 -5.98 8.46 -4.02
CA SER A 266 -6.56 8.29 -2.69
C SER A 266 -6.15 6.95 -2.04
N SER A 267 -6.41 6.81 -0.76
CA SER A 267 -6.01 5.65 0.04
C SER A 267 -6.94 5.49 1.25
N VAL A 268 -6.73 4.47 2.05
CA VAL A 268 -7.44 4.22 3.30
C VAL A 268 -7.61 5.47 4.19
N ARG A 269 -6.62 6.39 4.19
CA ARG A 269 -6.69 7.62 5.01
C ARG A 269 -7.86 8.52 4.65
N GLU A 270 -8.07 8.73 3.35
CA GLU A 270 -9.16 9.56 2.86
C GLU A 270 -10.51 8.89 3.13
N GLY A 271 -10.61 7.58 3.05
CA GLY A 271 -11.79 6.81 3.41
C GLY A 271 -12.09 6.88 4.91
N TYR A 272 -11.08 6.66 5.74
CA TYR A 272 -11.19 6.79 7.20
C TYR A 272 -11.65 8.21 7.60
N LEU A 273 -11.03 9.25 7.04
CA LEU A 273 -11.44 10.64 7.25
C LEU A 273 -12.90 10.85 6.88
N THR A 274 -13.35 10.33 5.75
CA THR A 274 -14.73 10.49 5.30
C THR A 274 -15.72 9.83 6.25
N GLU A 275 -15.47 8.57 6.64
CA GLU A 275 -16.43 7.78 7.43
C GLU A 275 -16.37 8.08 8.93
N LYS A 276 -15.19 8.20 9.50
CA LYS A 276 -15.03 8.31 10.96
C LYS A 276 -15.02 9.77 11.45
N VAL A 277 -14.77 10.75 10.57
CA VAL A 277 -14.61 12.15 10.97
C VAL A 277 -15.65 13.06 10.33
N ILE A 278 -15.90 12.94 9.03
CA ILE A 278 -16.77 13.90 8.31
C ILE A 278 -18.24 13.52 8.39
N LYS A 279 -18.57 12.22 8.36
CA LYS A 279 -19.96 11.73 8.43
C LYS A 279 -20.53 11.68 9.87
N LYS A 280 -19.70 11.86 10.88
CA LYS A 280 -20.13 12.07 12.28
C LYS A 280 -20.43 13.53 12.52
#